data_9db65cce6942a901855ff09e40bc3bf5
#
_entry.id   9db65cce6942a901855ff09e40bc3bf5
#
_cell.length_a   1.000
_cell.length_b   1.000
_cell.length_c   1.000
_cell.angle_alpha   90.00
_cell.angle_beta   90.00
_cell.angle_gamma   90.00
#
_symmetry.space_group_name_H-M   'P 1'
#
loop_
_entity.id
_entity.type
_entity.pdbx_description
1 polymer ?
#
loop_
_entity_poly.entity_id
_entity_poly.type
_entity_poly.pdbx_seq_one_letter_code
_entity_poly.pdbx_strand_id
1 'polypeptide(L)'
;RDDLVTGVQTCALPILKLGQSRGVDDLLSLESEQVAVVGAGRMSRLLLQHLQAKGCSGVVLLNRTRERAEALAADFPGLPVQCRSLEDLDHCLSTCSLVFTSTAASEPIIDAERLNRLNRRSSLRLIDIGVPRNIAADVEGVSGVESHDVDDLQEVVARNQEARQQVAREAQGLLDEESRLFLEWWDSLEAVPTINRLREIGR
;
A
#
# COMPACT_ATOMS: atom_id res chain seq x y z
N ARG A 1 -23.03 1.28 -5.30
CA ARG A 1 -21.90 1.26 -6.28
C ARG A 1 -20.59 1.77 -5.67
N ASP A 2 -20.65 2.53 -4.55
CA ASP A 2 -19.47 3.15 -3.92
C ASP A 2 -18.77 2.25 -2.89
N ASP A 3 -19.47 1.27 -2.31
CA ASP A 3 -18.91 0.40 -1.26
C ASP A 3 -17.87 -0.62 -1.78
N LEU A 4 -17.92 -0.95 -3.08
CA LEU A 4 -16.92 -1.83 -3.72
C LEU A 4 -15.60 -1.11 -4.02
N VAL A 5 -15.64 0.21 -4.21
CA VAL A 5 -14.45 1.05 -4.48
C VAL A 5 -13.63 1.26 -3.20
N THR A 6 -14.30 1.46 -2.06
CA THR A 6 -13.63 1.63 -0.75
C THR A 6 -12.93 0.36 -0.27
N GLY A 7 -13.51 -0.82 -0.48
CA GLY A 7 -12.91 -2.10 -0.10
C GLY A 7 -11.61 -2.41 -0.86
N VAL A 8 -11.56 -2.06 -2.15
CA VAL A 8 -10.41 -2.31 -3.02
C VAL A 8 -9.28 -1.30 -2.77
N GLN A 9 -9.60 -0.04 -2.47
CA GLN A 9 -8.61 0.97 -2.09
C GLN A 9 -7.91 0.61 -0.77
N THR A 10 -8.60 -0.07 0.16
CA THR A 10 -8.01 -0.51 1.42
C THR A 10 -6.99 -1.64 1.26
N CYS A 11 -7.12 -2.50 0.25
CA CYS A 11 -6.18 -3.61 0.00
C CYS A 11 -4.86 -3.17 -0.66
N ALA A 12 -4.89 -2.17 -1.52
CA ALA A 12 -3.68 -1.77 -2.27
C ALA A 12 -2.70 -0.88 -1.47
N LEU A 13 -3.19 -0.08 -0.50
CA LEU A 13 -2.35 0.71 0.39
C LEU A 13 -1.40 -0.14 1.27
N PRO A 14 -1.83 -1.29 1.85
CA PRO A 14 -0.94 -2.19 2.57
C PRO A 14 0.13 -2.83 1.68
N ILE A 15 -0.22 -3.21 0.45
CA ILE A 15 0.70 -3.81 -0.53
C ILE A 15 1.92 -2.90 -0.77
N LEU A 16 1.70 -1.60 -0.92
CA LEU A 16 2.79 -0.63 -1.10
C LEU A 16 3.57 -0.36 0.19
N LYS A 17 2.93 -0.49 1.37
CA LYS A 17 3.61 -0.31 2.66
C LYS A 17 4.51 -1.47 3.05
N LEU A 18 4.24 -2.70 2.64
CA LEU A 18 5.16 -3.84 2.82
C LEU A 18 6.45 -3.66 2.00
N GLY A 19 6.34 -3.04 0.82
CA GLY A 19 7.51 -2.60 0.09
C GLY A 19 8.37 -1.56 0.82
N GLN A 20 7.88 -0.96 1.92
CA GLN A 20 8.48 0.18 2.62
C GLN A 20 8.81 -0.12 4.09
N SER A 21 9.10 -1.35 4.50
CA SER A 21 9.28 -1.76 5.90
C SER A 21 10.50 -1.17 6.63
N ARG A 22 11.11 -0.10 6.14
CA ARG A 22 12.17 0.66 6.79
C ARG A 22 11.82 2.15 6.95
N GLY A 23 10.94 2.47 7.90
CA GLY A 23 10.76 3.85 8.41
C GLY A 23 9.83 4.75 7.58
N VAL A 24 9.26 5.76 8.23
CA VAL A 24 8.26 6.71 7.70
C VAL A 24 8.81 7.63 6.59
N ASP A 25 10.13 7.72 6.43
CA ASP A 25 10.83 8.60 5.48
C ASP A 25 11.06 8.00 4.09
N ASP A 26 10.72 6.73 3.86
CA ASP A 26 11.04 6.00 2.62
C ASP A 26 9.97 6.13 1.51
N LEU A 27 9.09 7.12 1.61
CA LEU A 27 8.18 7.50 0.51
C LEU A 27 8.92 8.02 -0.73
N LEU A 28 10.21 8.37 -0.57
CA LEU A 28 11.08 8.87 -1.63
C LEU A 28 11.76 7.76 -2.45
N SER A 29 11.72 6.48 -1.98
CA SER A 29 12.48 5.42 -2.62
C SER A 29 11.81 4.82 -3.87
N LEU A 30 10.48 4.93 -4.02
CA LEU A 30 9.79 4.45 -5.24
C LEU A 30 10.18 5.21 -6.50
N GLU A 31 10.67 6.45 -6.37
CA GLU A 31 11.17 7.23 -7.51
C GLU A 31 12.46 6.65 -8.07
N SER A 32 13.25 5.94 -7.27
CA SER A 32 14.53 5.32 -7.66
C SER A 32 14.47 3.80 -7.76
N GLU A 33 13.42 3.15 -7.29
CA GLU A 33 13.27 1.69 -7.35
C GLU A 33 12.86 1.20 -8.74
N GLN A 34 13.50 0.13 -9.19
CA GLN A 34 13.05 -0.59 -10.38
C GLN A 34 11.98 -1.59 -9.97
N VAL A 35 10.75 -1.30 -10.34
CA VAL A 35 9.56 -2.10 -10.00
C VAL A 35 9.16 -2.99 -11.16
N ALA A 36 8.93 -4.27 -10.91
CA ALA A 36 8.34 -5.17 -11.88
C ALA A 36 6.97 -5.68 -11.40
N VAL A 37 6.06 -5.85 -12.34
CA VAL A 37 4.72 -6.44 -12.13
C VAL A 37 4.54 -7.61 -13.08
N VAL A 38 4.31 -8.79 -12.52
CA VAL A 38 4.12 -10.04 -13.27
C VAL A 38 2.65 -10.38 -13.32
N GLY A 39 2.08 -10.33 -14.54
CA GLY A 39 0.66 -10.51 -14.81
C GLY A 39 -0.02 -9.22 -15.27
N ALA A 40 -1.05 -9.36 -16.13
CA ALA A 40 -1.84 -8.25 -16.67
C ALA A 40 -3.32 -8.44 -16.34
N GLY A 41 -3.62 -8.75 -15.08
CA GLY A 41 -4.96 -8.97 -14.55
C GLY A 41 -5.56 -7.75 -13.85
N ARG A 42 -6.68 -7.97 -13.16
CA ARG A 42 -7.40 -6.93 -12.39
C ARG A 42 -6.53 -6.38 -11.24
N MET A 43 -5.79 -7.25 -10.55
CA MET A 43 -4.91 -6.83 -9.45
C MET A 43 -3.74 -6.00 -9.97
N SER A 44 -3.13 -6.40 -11.08
CA SER A 44 -2.08 -5.62 -11.73
C SER A 44 -2.56 -4.22 -12.15
N ARG A 45 -3.80 -4.10 -12.65
CA ARG A 45 -4.42 -2.79 -12.97
C ARG A 45 -4.48 -1.89 -11.73
N LEU A 46 -4.98 -2.39 -10.62
CA LEU A 46 -5.08 -1.64 -9.36
C LEU A 46 -3.69 -1.24 -8.84
N LEU A 47 -2.74 -2.15 -8.93
CA LEU A 47 -1.36 -1.89 -8.54
C LEU A 47 -0.75 -0.77 -9.38
N LEU A 48 -0.89 -0.80 -10.71
CA LEU A 48 -0.39 0.25 -11.60
C LEU A 48 -1.04 1.62 -11.30
N GLN A 49 -2.33 1.65 -11.00
CA GLN A 49 -3.02 2.87 -10.57
C GLN A 49 -2.40 3.47 -9.31
N HIS A 50 -2.06 2.63 -8.33
CA HIS A 50 -1.43 3.08 -7.09
C HIS A 50 0.02 3.50 -7.30
N LEU A 51 0.81 2.77 -8.11
CA LEU A 51 2.17 3.13 -8.46
C LEU A 51 2.23 4.49 -9.17
N GLN A 52 1.29 4.74 -10.10
CA GLN A 52 1.14 6.04 -10.74
C GLN A 52 0.80 7.15 -9.74
N ALA A 53 -0.16 6.92 -8.84
CA ALA A 53 -0.56 7.90 -7.82
C ALA A 53 0.57 8.21 -6.81
N LYS A 54 1.53 7.30 -6.64
CA LYS A 54 2.71 7.45 -5.78
C LYS A 54 3.93 8.03 -6.51
N GLY A 55 3.81 8.37 -7.79
CA GLY A 55 4.91 8.97 -8.54
C GLY A 55 6.02 7.99 -8.90
N CYS A 56 5.72 6.69 -9.04
CA CYS A 56 6.71 5.71 -9.47
C CYS A 56 7.33 6.11 -10.81
N SER A 57 8.66 6.07 -10.90
CA SER A 57 9.41 6.54 -12.08
C SER A 57 9.27 5.63 -13.31
N GLY A 58 8.91 4.36 -13.09
CA GLY A 58 8.67 3.40 -14.17
C GLY A 58 8.41 1.99 -13.66
N VAL A 59 7.73 1.21 -14.48
CA VAL A 59 7.35 -0.17 -14.17
C VAL A 59 7.68 -1.08 -15.34
N VAL A 60 8.23 -2.25 -15.07
CA VAL A 60 8.35 -3.35 -16.03
C VAL A 60 7.15 -4.27 -15.86
N LEU A 61 6.26 -4.34 -16.85
CA LEU A 61 5.09 -5.19 -16.83
C LEU A 61 5.34 -6.46 -17.65
N LEU A 62 5.38 -7.61 -16.97
CA LEU A 62 5.58 -8.91 -17.59
C LEU A 62 4.26 -9.66 -17.72
N ASN A 63 4.01 -10.20 -18.89
CA ASN A 63 2.85 -11.09 -19.08
C ASN A 63 3.16 -12.15 -20.14
N ARG A 64 2.51 -13.32 -20.05
CA ARG A 64 2.60 -14.38 -21.07
C ARG A 64 2.16 -13.87 -22.44
N THR A 65 1.12 -13.07 -22.48
CA THR A 65 0.56 -12.45 -23.69
C THR A 65 0.95 -10.98 -23.68
N ARG A 66 1.87 -10.58 -24.53
CA ARG A 66 2.43 -9.23 -24.61
C ARG A 66 1.36 -8.18 -24.92
N GLU A 67 0.42 -8.51 -25.82
CA GLU A 67 -0.68 -7.63 -26.22
C GLU A 67 -1.58 -7.26 -25.04
N ARG A 68 -1.75 -8.17 -24.07
CA ARG A 68 -2.49 -7.88 -22.83
C ARG A 68 -1.74 -6.90 -21.92
N ALA A 69 -0.42 -7.03 -21.85
CA ALA A 69 0.39 -6.10 -21.09
C ALA A 69 0.36 -4.70 -21.73
N GLU A 70 0.48 -4.62 -23.06
CA GLU A 70 0.41 -3.37 -23.81
C GLU A 70 -0.96 -2.70 -23.70
N ALA A 71 -2.05 -3.47 -23.80
CA ALA A 71 -3.40 -2.97 -23.60
C ALA A 71 -3.61 -2.42 -22.18
N LEU A 72 -3.07 -3.10 -21.16
CA LEU A 72 -3.14 -2.60 -19.79
C LEU A 72 -2.29 -1.34 -19.58
N ALA A 73 -1.08 -1.30 -20.15
CA ALA A 73 -0.18 -0.15 -20.06
C ALA A 73 -0.77 1.12 -20.70
N ALA A 74 -1.52 0.96 -21.78
CA ALA A 74 -2.19 2.08 -22.48
C ALA A 74 -3.21 2.83 -21.60
N ASP A 75 -3.75 2.20 -20.56
CA ASP A 75 -4.65 2.84 -19.61
C ASP A 75 -3.94 3.78 -18.63
N PHE A 76 -2.60 3.78 -18.60
CA PHE A 76 -1.77 4.52 -17.65
C PHE A 76 -0.75 5.44 -18.37
N PRO A 77 -1.19 6.43 -19.15
CA PRO A 77 -0.28 7.26 -19.96
C PRO A 77 0.67 8.14 -19.11
N GLY A 78 0.35 8.31 -17.81
CA GLY A 78 1.19 9.06 -16.86
C GLY A 78 2.23 8.20 -16.13
N LEU A 79 2.28 6.89 -16.38
CA LEU A 79 3.25 5.96 -15.79
C LEU A 79 4.09 5.34 -16.92
N PRO A 80 5.41 5.50 -16.94
CA PRO A 80 6.26 4.81 -17.89
C PRO A 80 6.22 3.29 -17.67
N VAL A 81 5.50 2.55 -18.53
CA VAL A 81 5.37 1.09 -18.44
C VAL A 81 6.11 0.43 -19.59
N GLN A 82 7.12 -0.36 -19.26
CA GLN A 82 7.83 -1.19 -20.23
C GLN A 82 7.23 -2.60 -20.26
N CYS A 83 6.53 -2.96 -21.33
CA CYS A 83 5.95 -4.30 -21.49
C CYS A 83 7.00 -5.30 -21.97
N ARG A 84 7.11 -6.44 -21.30
CA ARG A 84 8.02 -7.54 -21.63
C ARG A 84 7.30 -8.91 -21.62
N SER A 85 7.93 -9.90 -22.26
CA SER A 85 7.50 -11.31 -22.17
C SER A 85 7.78 -11.86 -20.78
N LEU A 86 7.02 -12.88 -20.39
CA LEU A 86 7.31 -13.65 -19.15
C LEU A 86 8.66 -14.38 -19.21
N GLU A 87 9.23 -14.57 -20.40
CA GLU A 87 10.58 -15.13 -20.59
C GLU A 87 11.68 -14.23 -20.02
N ASP A 88 11.41 -12.91 -19.93
CA ASP A 88 12.33 -11.93 -19.33
C ASP A 88 12.29 -11.90 -17.80
N LEU A 89 11.55 -12.83 -17.15
CA LEU A 89 11.37 -12.83 -15.70
C LEU A 89 12.72 -12.91 -14.96
N ASP A 90 13.65 -13.75 -15.39
CA ASP A 90 14.97 -13.89 -14.76
C ASP A 90 15.79 -12.59 -14.83
N HIS A 91 15.68 -11.88 -15.94
CA HIS A 91 16.31 -10.56 -16.08
C HIS A 91 15.69 -9.56 -15.08
N CYS A 92 14.38 -9.54 -14.96
CA CYS A 92 13.69 -8.65 -14.01
C CYS A 92 14.00 -9.01 -12.54
N LEU A 93 14.02 -10.29 -12.19
CA LEU A 93 14.43 -10.76 -10.86
C LEU A 93 15.88 -10.39 -10.50
N SER A 94 16.74 -10.20 -11.50
CA SER A 94 18.14 -9.82 -11.31
C SER A 94 18.35 -8.31 -11.23
N THR A 95 17.46 -7.51 -11.82
CA THR A 95 17.63 -6.05 -11.99
C THR A 95 16.67 -5.22 -11.16
N CYS A 96 15.46 -5.73 -10.88
CA CYS A 96 14.48 -5.02 -10.07
C CYS A 96 14.69 -5.27 -8.58
N SER A 97 14.40 -4.25 -7.78
CA SER A 97 14.44 -4.33 -6.31
C SER A 97 13.09 -4.77 -5.72
N LEU A 98 12.00 -4.55 -6.45
CA LEU A 98 10.64 -4.87 -6.03
C LEU A 98 9.86 -5.55 -7.16
N VAL A 99 9.34 -6.74 -6.88
CA VAL A 99 8.58 -7.52 -7.85
C VAL A 99 7.25 -7.95 -7.26
N PHE A 100 6.18 -7.58 -7.94
CA PHE A 100 4.83 -8.03 -7.63
C PHE A 100 4.42 -9.16 -8.56
N THR A 101 3.82 -10.22 -8.01
CA THR A 101 3.25 -11.31 -8.79
C THR A 101 1.74 -11.35 -8.65
N SER A 102 1.05 -11.43 -9.78
CA SER A 102 -0.43 -11.44 -9.87
C SER A 102 -0.86 -12.19 -11.11
N THR A 103 -0.44 -13.46 -11.24
CA THR A 103 -0.82 -14.30 -12.37
C THR A 103 -1.85 -15.35 -11.96
N ALA A 104 -2.55 -15.92 -12.94
CA ALA A 104 -3.42 -17.07 -12.75
C ALA A 104 -2.70 -18.40 -13.03
N ALA A 105 -1.37 -18.46 -12.81
CA ALA A 105 -0.63 -19.70 -12.95
C ALA A 105 -1.07 -20.69 -11.86
N SER A 106 -1.23 -21.95 -12.24
CA SER A 106 -1.59 -23.04 -11.31
C SER A 106 -0.44 -23.49 -10.43
N GLU A 107 0.78 -23.19 -10.85
CA GLU A 107 2.02 -23.54 -10.14
C GLU A 107 2.85 -22.28 -9.91
N PRO A 108 3.69 -22.25 -8.84
CA PRO A 108 4.62 -21.17 -8.60
C PRO A 108 5.55 -20.95 -9.81
N ILE A 109 5.76 -19.68 -10.16
CA ILE A 109 6.65 -19.28 -11.25
C ILE A 109 8.02 -18.82 -10.75
N ILE A 110 8.14 -18.57 -9.44
CA ILE A 110 9.37 -18.19 -8.74
C ILE A 110 9.58 -19.17 -7.59
N ASP A 111 10.72 -19.82 -7.57
CA ASP A 111 11.18 -20.76 -6.54
C ASP A 111 12.63 -20.44 -6.10
N ALA A 112 13.08 -21.07 -5.04
CA ALA A 112 14.45 -20.87 -4.51
C ALA A 112 15.53 -21.31 -5.50
N GLU A 113 15.32 -22.38 -6.26
CA GLU A 113 16.28 -22.86 -7.25
C GLU A 113 16.50 -21.80 -8.34
N ARG A 114 15.43 -21.21 -8.86
CA ARG A 114 15.49 -20.14 -9.85
C ARG A 114 16.25 -18.94 -9.30
N LEU A 115 15.93 -18.48 -8.09
CA LEU A 115 16.56 -17.31 -7.47
C LEU A 115 18.05 -17.54 -7.16
N ASN A 116 18.44 -18.75 -6.75
CA ASN A 116 19.83 -19.10 -6.47
C ASN A 116 20.69 -19.17 -7.74
N ARG A 117 20.09 -19.44 -8.90
CA ARG A 117 20.78 -19.41 -10.20
C ARG A 117 21.07 -17.99 -10.69
N LEU A 118 20.36 -17.00 -10.15
CA LEU A 118 20.51 -15.61 -10.57
C LEU A 118 21.66 -14.93 -9.82
N ASN A 119 22.52 -14.22 -10.58
CA ASN A 119 23.58 -13.40 -10.00
C ASN A 119 23.02 -12.00 -9.64
N ARG A 120 22.37 -11.90 -8.46
CA ARG A 120 21.78 -10.65 -7.98
C ARG A 120 22.81 -9.82 -7.23
N ARG A 121 22.79 -8.50 -7.46
CA ARG A 121 23.70 -7.55 -6.81
C ARG A 121 23.01 -6.73 -5.69
N SER A 122 21.68 -6.77 -5.64
CA SER A 122 20.84 -6.01 -4.69
C SER A 122 19.86 -6.94 -3.98
N SER A 123 19.33 -6.47 -2.85
CA SER A 123 18.19 -7.12 -2.20
C SER A 123 16.97 -7.11 -3.11
N LEU A 124 16.16 -8.16 -3.03
CA LEU A 124 14.94 -8.33 -3.79
C LEU A 124 13.76 -8.49 -2.84
N ARG A 125 12.74 -7.70 -3.03
CA ARG A 125 11.46 -7.85 -2.35
C ARG A 125 10.44 -8.43 -3.33
N LEU A 126 9.82 -9.52 -2.92
CA LEU A 126 8.80 -10.23 -3.66
C LEU A 126 7.47 -10.07 -2.95
N ILE A 127 6.43 -9.67 -3.66
CA ILE A 127 5.08 -9.53 -3.11
C ILE A 127 4.12 -10.35 -3.97
N ASP A 128 3.62 -11.44 -3.41
CA ASP A 128 2.68 -12.33 -4.09
C ASP A 128 1.24 -11.94 -3.76
N ILE A 129 0.55 -11.45 -4.76
CA ILE A 129 -0.89 -11.15 -4.69
C ILE A 129 -1.70 -12.08 -5.61
N GLY A 130 -1.08 -13.15 -6.08
CA GLY A 130 -1.69 -14.18 -6.92
C GLY A 130 -2.49 -15.22 -6.12
N VAL A 131 -3.57 -15.68 -6.68
CA VAL A 131 -4.31 -16.86 -6.19
C VAL A 131 -4.59 -17.76 -7.38
N PRO A 132 -3.97 -18.96 -7.43
CA PRO A 132 -3.01 -19.56 -6.49
C PRO A 132 -1.69 -18.79 -6.34
N ARG A 133 -0.86 -19.13 -5.33
CA ARG A 133 0.45 -18.52 -5.10
C ARG A 133 1.36 -18.65 -6.31
N ASN A 134 2.02 -17.58 -6.66
CA ASN A 134 2.98 -17.53 -7.76
C ASN A 134 4.45 -17.69 -7.28
N ILE A 135 4.67 -17.55 -5.97
CA ILE A 135 5.97 -17.68 -5.31
C ILE A 135 5.92 -18.91 -4.40
N ALA A 136 6.91 -19.78 -4.55
CA ALA A 136 7.05 -20.99 -3.74
C ALA A 136 7.50 -20.65 -2.32
N ALA A 137 7.10 -21.45 -1.33
CA ALA A 137 7.43 -21.20 0.08
C ALA A 137 8.94 -21.33 0.39
N ASP A 138 9.69 -22.06 -0.40
CA ASP A 138 11.14 -22.25 -0.24
C ASP A 138 11.96 -20.97 -0.50
N VAL A 139 11.34 -19.94 -1.09
CA VAL A 139 11.97 -18.63 -1.36
C VAL A 139 12.37 -17.90 -0.07
N GLU A 140 11.68 -18.12 1.04
CA GLU A 140 11.99 -17.49 2.35
C GLU A 140 13.42 -17.80 2.83
N GLY A 141 14.02 -18.92 2.39
CA GLY A 141 15.40 -19.31 2.73
C GLY A 141 16.48 -18.65 1.88
N VAL A 142 16.13 -17.88 0.85
CA VAL A 142 17.10 -17.32 -0.10
C VAL A 142 17.70 -16.03 0.42
N SER A 143 19.03 -15.99 0.55
CA SER A 143 19.74 -14.81 1.05
C SER A 143 19.49 -13.56 0.19
N GLY A 144 19.17 -12.45 0.84
CA GLY A 144 18.88 -11.16 0.19
C GLY A 144 17.53 -11.11 -0.53
N VAL A 145 16.61 -12.04 -0.22
CA VAL A 145 15.22 -12.02 -0.68
C VAL A 145 14.30 -11.87 0.52
N GLU A 146 13.35 -10.96 0.41
CA GLU A 146 12.20 -10.85 1.31
C GLU A 146 10.94 -11.20 0.52
N SER A 147 10.16 -12.16 0.99
CA SER A 147 8.91 -12.58 0.33
C SER A 147 7.73 -12.32 1.25
N HIS A 148 6.69 -11.73 0.69
CA HIS A 148 5.42 -11.46 1.37
C HIS A 148 4.26 -11.95 0.52
N ASP A 149 3.23 -12.46 1.17
CA ASP A 149 2.01 -12.92 0.51
C ASP A 149 0.77 -12.13 0.94
N VAL A 150 -0.41 -12.57 0.47
CA VAL A 150 -1.69 -11.92 0.80
C VAL A 150 -2.02 -12.01 2.28
N ASP A 151 -1.58 -13.06 2.98
CA ASP A 151 -1.87 -13.27 4.39
C ASP A 151 -1.04 -12.30 5.25
N ASP A 152 0.24 -12.09 4.91
CA ASP A 152 1.09 -11.06 5.52
C ASP A 152 0.48 -9.65 5.34
N LEU A 153 -0.13 -9.41 4.16
CA LEU A 153 -0.84 -8.16 3.89
C LEU A 153 -2.02 -7.94 4.83
N GLN A 154 -2.78 -8.98 5.15
CA GLN A 154 -3.93 -8.90 6.06
C GLN A 154 -3.49 -8.52 7.48
N GLU A 155 -2.38 -9.06 7.98
CA GLU A 155 -1.84 -8.67 9.28
C GLU A 155 -1.44 -7.20 9.34
N VAL A 156 -0.81 -6.69 8.28
CA VAL A 156 -0.44 -5.26 8.19
C VAL A 156 -1.69 -4.38 8.15
N VAL A 157 -2.74 -4.80 7.42
CA VAL A 157 -4.03 -4.09 7.42
C VAL A 157 -4.63 -4.04 8.82
N ALA A 158 -4.70 -5.18 9.51
CA ALA A 158 -5.26 -5.26 10.86
C ALA A 158 -4.52 -4.34 11.84
N ARG A 159 -3.19 -4.41 11.87
CA ARG A 159 -2.35 -3.53 12.71
C ARG A 159 -2.56 -2.04 12.40
N ASN A 160 -2.66 -1.67 11.12
CA ASN A 160 -2.90 -0.28 10.72
C ASN A 160 -4.32 0.19 11.10
N GLN A 161 -5.33 -0.68 11.04
CA GLN A 161 -6.68 -0.36 11.48
C GLN A 161 -6.74 -0.12 12.99
N GLU A 162 -6.07 -0.97 13.79
CA GLU A 162 -5.97 -0.80 15.24
C GLU A 162 -5.28 0.51 15.61
N ALA A 163 -4.16 0.84 14.96
CA ALA A 163 -3.46 2.10 15.18
C ALA A 163 -4.33 3.33 14.85
N ARG A 164 -5.08 3.29 13.73
CA ARG A 164 -6.03 4.36 13.35
C ARG A 164 -7.17 4.49 14.34
N GLN A 165 -7.71 3.37 14.81
CA GLN A 165 -8.76 3.38 15.83
C GLN A 165 -8.26 3.94 17.15
N GLN A 166 -7.00 3.68 17.51
CA GLN A 166 -6.40 4.26 18.70
C GLN A 166 -6.29 5.78 18.60
N VAL A 167 -5.75 6.30 17.50
CA VAL A 167 -5.66 7.75 17.23
C VAL A 167 -7.05 8.40 17.20
N ALA A 168 -8.05 7.72 16.62
CA ALA A 168 -9.43 8.22 16.61
C ALA A 168 -10.04 8.28 18.03
N ARG A 169 -9.77 7.29 18.89
CA ARG A 169 -10.20 7.32 20.30
C ARG A 169 -9.56 8.45 21.10
N GLU A 170 -8.26 8.69 20.88
CA GLU A 170 -7.54 9.78 21.53
C GLU A 170 -8.09 11.14 21.08
N ALA A 171 -8.32 11.33 19.78
CA ALA A 171 -8.92 12.54 19.24
C ALA A 171 -10.36 12.76 19.78
N GLN A 172 -11.16 11.69 19.90
CA GLN A 172 -12.50 11.76 20.47
C GLN A 172 -12.44 12.19 21.94
N GLY A 173 -11.50 11.67 22.73
CA GLY A 173 -11.31 12.07 24.13
C GLY A 173 -10.99 13.56 24.27
N LEU A 174 -10.12 14.09 23.42
CA LEU A 174 -9.81 15.52 23.38
C LEU A 174 -11.04 16.38 23.00
N LEU A 175 -11.80 15.93 21.99
CA LEU A 175 -13.03 16.63 21.58
C LEU A 175 -14.10 16.63 22.69
N ASP A 176 -14.24 15.52 23.41
CA ASP A 176 -15.20 15.41 24.51
C ASP A 176 -14.81 16.35 25.68
N GLU A 177 -13.50 16.44 26.00
CA GLU A 177 -13.01 17.35 27.02
C GLU A 177 -13.19 18.83 26.63
N GLU A 178 -12.80 19.21 25.42
CA GLU A 178 -12.99 20.58 24.92
C GLU A 178 -14.46 20.95 24.82
N SER A 179 -15.33 20.00 24.40
CA SER A 179 -16.78 20.22 24.36
C SER A 179 -17.35 20.45 25.75
N ARG A 180 -16.87 19.69 26.76
CA ARG A 180 -17.28 19.87 28.15
C ARG A 180 -16.88 21.27 28.68
N LEU A 181 -15.63 21.69 28.45
CA LEU A 181 -15.14 23.01 28.85
C LEU A 181 -15.92 24.13 28.16
N PHE A 182 -16.24 23.95 26.87
CA PHE A 182 -17.05 24.90 26.14
C PHE A 182 -18.48 25.02 26.70
N LEU A 183 -19.12 23.91 27.05
CA LEU A 183 -20.46 23.90 27.62
C LEU A 183 -20.45 24.55 29.01
N GLU A 184 -19.46 24.27 29.87
CA GLU A 184 -19.31 24.93 31.16
C GLU A 184 -19.13 26.44 31.02
N TRP A 185 -18.30 26.88 30.04
CA TRP A 185 -18.18 28.29 29.72
C TRP A 185 -19.50 28.89 29.21
N TRP A 186 -20.19 28.19 28.32
CA TRP A 186 -21.47 28.63 27.78
C TRP A 186 -22.53 28.81 28.88
N ASP A 187 -22.67 27.84 29.77
CA ASP A 187 -23.58 27.91 30.91
C ASP A 187 -23.24 29.09 31.85
N SER A 188 -21.96 29.41 32.00
CA SER A 188 -21.52 30.55 32.80
C SER A 188 -22.00 31.89 32.24
N LEU A 189 -22.23 31.99 30.94
CA LEU A 189 -22.77 33.19 30.30
C LEU A 189 -24.24 33.51 30.72
N GLU A 190 -25.02 32.51 31.09
CA GLU A 190 -26.38 32.71 31.60
C GLU A 190 -26.41 33.50 32.92
N ALA A 191 -25.30 33.45 33.70
CA ALA A 191 -25.17 34.23 34.93
C ALA A 191 -24.90 35.73 34.68
N VAL A 192 -24.41 36.13 33.52
CA VAL A 192 -24.01 37.50 33.20
C VAL A 192 -25.15 38.53 33.37
N PRO A 193 -26.39 38.27 32.90
CA PRO A 193 -27.51 39.20 33.12
C PRO A 193 -27.82 39.40 34.60
N THR A 194 -27.73 38.35 35.41
CA THR A 194 -27.97 38.39 36.84
C THR A 194 -26.88 39.21 37.57
N ILE A 195 -25.65 39.04 37.20
CA ILE A 195 -24.52 39.82 37.75
C ILE A 195 -24.64 41.32 37.41
N ASN A 196 -25.06 41.62 36.17
CA ASN A 196 -25.28 43.02 35.75
C ASN A 196 -26.43 43.67 36.52
N ARG A 197 -27.53 42.96 36.77
CA ARG A 197 -28.64 43.43 37.59
C ARG A 197 -28.25 43.68 39.02
N LEU A 198 -27.45 42.83 39.64
CA LEU A 198 -26.96 43.01 41.00
C LEU A 198 -26.05 44.23 41.10
N ARG A 199 -25.22 44.53 40.12
CA ARG A 199 -24.37 45.73 40.06
C ARG A 199 -25.17 47.03 39.92
N GLU A 200 -26.32 47.01 39.24
CA GLU A 200 -27.21 48.18 39.12
C GLU A 200 -27.95 48.51 40.44
N ILE A 201 -28.32 47.47 41.20
CA ILE A 201 -29.02 47.63 42.48
C ILE A 201 -28.07 48.14 43.61
N GLY A 202 -26.76 47.90 43.50
CA GLY A 202 -25.74 48.26 44.47
C GLY A 202 -25.11 49.65 44.26
N ARG A 203 -25.60 50.41 43.28
CA ARG A 203 -25.23 51.83 43.06
C ARG A 203 -26.33 52.75 43.52
#